data_735d6a379d368978a8cfda14db55e6e9
#
_entry.id   735d6a379d368978a8cfda14db55e6e9
#
_cell.length_a   1.000
_cell.length_b   1.000
_cell.length_c   1.000
_cell.angle_alpha   90.00
_cell.angle_beta   90.00
_cell.angle_gamma   90.00
#
_symmetry.space_group_name_H-M   'P 1'
#
loop_
_entity.id
_entity.type
_entity.pdbx_description
1 polymer ?
#
loop_
_entity_poly.entity_id
_entity_poly.type
_entity_poly.pdbx_seq_one_letter_code
_entity_poly.pdbx_strand_id
1 'polypeptide(L)'
;DDPMCQNVEGVDGSATMIEKAKETDPNGSYYHGNLPEWKPAERVDFIHSMEFLYYLKDPQSMLNMFHDTWLKSGGMMVAGVDHYLENEDSLSWPDALDVHMTTMSEAQWHEAMLGAGFVDVRMHRVGLKDGFVGTLVMIGRKQ
;
A
#
# COMPACT_ATOMS: atom_id res chain seq x y z
N ASP A 1 4.80 7.43 -20.84
CA ASP A 1 3.66 8.37 -20.73
C ASP A 1 2.38 7.62 -21.09
N ASP A 2 1.73 7.01 -20.08
CA ASP A 2 0.40 6.43 -20.26
C ASP A 2 -0.60 7.60 -20.18
N PRO A 3 -1.39 7.87 -21.24
CA PRO A 3 -2.38 8.96 -21.23
C PRO A 3 -3.48 8.76 -20.18
N MET A 4 -3.55 7.58 -19.56
CA MET A 4 -4.49 7.26 -18.47
C MET A 4 -3.98 7.71 -17.08
N CYS A 5 -2.68 7.93 -16.90
CA CYS A 5 -2.08 8.38 -15.65
C CYS A 5 -1.65 9.85 -15.77
N GLN A 6 -2.62 10.75 -15.67
CA GLN A 6 -2.37 12.19 -15.55
C GLN A 6 -2.33 12.55 -14.05
N ASN A 7 -1.38 13.38 -13.63
CA ASN A 7 -1.23 13.84 -12.25
C ASN A 7 -0.92 12.71 -11.25
N VAL A 8 0.26 12.10 -11.39
CA VAL A 8 0.76 11.11 -10.43
C VAL A 8 1.48 11.82 -9.30
N GLU A 9 1.12 11.48 -8.06
CA GLU A 9 1.76 11.95 -6.84
C GLU A 9 2.33 10.77 -6.07
N GLY A 10 3.50 10.93 -5.48
CA GLY A 10 4.12 9.95 -4.59
C GLY A 10 4.41 10.53 -3.21
N VAL A 11 4.23 9.74 -2.17
CA VAL A 11 4.58 10.10 -0.79
C VAL A 11 5.37 8.99 -0.13
N ASP A 12 6.39 9.35 0.61
CA ASP A 12 7.20 8.43 1.40
C ASP A 12 7.71 9.13 2.67
N GLY A 13 7.82 8.38 3.76
CA GLY A 13 8.40 8.85 5.02
C GLY A 13 9.92 8.99 5.00
N SER A 14 10.58 8.46 3.97
CA SER A 14 12.03 8.54 3.78
C SER A 14 12.41 9.67 2.82
N ALA A 15 13.10 10.69 3.32
CA ALA A 15 13.63 11.78 2.50
C ALA A 15 14.52 11.26 1.37
N THR A 16 15.36 10.24 1.64
CA THR A 16 16.26 9.64 0.64
C THR A 16 15.47 8.96 -0.49
N MET A 17 14.35 8.31 -0.19
CA MET A 17 13.50 7.70 -1.22
C MET A 17 12.83 8.77 -2.09
N ILE A 18 12.41 9.87 -1.49
CA ILE A 18 11.86 11.03 -2.23
C ILE A 18 12.91 11.68 -3.14
N GLU A 19 14.14 11.83 -2.67
CA GLU A 19 15.25 12.34 -3.51
C GLU A 19 15.48 11.43 -4.72
N LYS A 20 15.58 10.11 -4.51
CA LYS A 20 15.72 9.14 -5.61
C LYS A 20 14.54 9.16 -6.58
N ALA A 21 13.32 9.30 -6.08
CA ALA A 21 12.13 9.39 -6.93
C ALA A 21 12.21 10.63 -7.84
N LYS A 22 12.59 11.80 -7.30
CA LYS A 22 12.76 13.04 -8.06
C LYS A 22 13.91 12.96 -9.08
N GLU A 23 14.98 12.24 -8.76
CA GLU A 23 16.08 11.99 -9.71
C GLU A 23 15.63 11.11 -10.87
N THR A 24 14.80 10.09 -10.58
CA THR A 24 14.31 9.11 -11.58
C THR A 24 13.23 9.71 -12.47
N ASP A 25 12.32 10.48 -11.87
CA ASP A 25 11.24 11.18 -12.58
C ASP A 25 11.16 12.65 -12.12
N PRO A 26 11.95 13.54 -12.76
CA PRO A 26 11.98 14.96 -12.39
C PRO A 26 10.66 15.72 -12.61
N ASN A 27 9.74 15.14 -13.38
CA ASN A 27 8.44 15.76 -13.67
C ASN A 27 7.31 15.28 -12.73
N GLY A 28 7.57 14.25 -11.92
CA GLY A 28 6.63 13.74 -10.93
C GLY A 28 6.50 14.67 -9.72
N SER A 29 5.40 14.55 -9.01
CA SER A 29 5.12 15.25 -7.74
C SER A 29 5.39 14.31 -6.58
N TYR A 30 6.47 14.56 -5.82
CA TYR A 30 6.89 13.69 -4.72
C TYR A 30 6.99 14.45 -3.41
N TYR A 31 6.36 13.90 -2.36
CA TYR A 31 6.25 14.51 -1.06
C TYR A 31 6.93 13.67 0.02
N HIS A 32 7.80 14.30 0.79
CA HIS A 32 8.29 13.72 2.04
C HIS A 32 7.22 13.95 3.11
N GLY A 33 6.57 12.90 3.56
CA GLY A 33 5.49 12.98 4.54
C GLY A 33 5.27 11.67 5.27
N ASN A 34 4.94 11.79 6.55
CA ASN A 34 4.61 10.62 7.36
C ASN A 34 3.14 10.23 7.17
N LEU A 35 2.91 8.94 7.03
CA LEU A 35 1.58 8.37 7.03
C LEU A 35 1.29 7.80 8.44
N PRO A 36 0.10 8.03 8.98
CA PRO A 36 -1.13 8.50 8.32
C PRO A 36 -1.38 10.02 8.30
N GLU A 37 -0.43 10.84 8.79
CA GLU A 37 -0.63 12.30 8.95
C GLU A 37 -0.73 13.03 7.62
N TRP A 38 0.07 12.64 6.64
CA TRP A 38 0.01 13.20 5.29
C TRP A 38 -1.23 12.73 4.54
N LYS A 39 -1.82 13.59 3.75
CA LYS A 39 -2.94 13.25 2.85
C LYS A 39 -2.84 14.06 1.56
N PRO A 40 -3.37 13.56 0.43
CA PRO A 40 -3.43 14.31 -0.81
C PRO A 40 -4.34 15.54 -0.64
N ALA A 41 -4.02 16.62 -1.39
CA ALA A 41 -4.81 17.85 -1.37
C ALA A 41 -6.23 17.64 -1.92
N GLU A 42 -6.37 16.74 -2.88
CA GLU A 42 -7.62 16.35 -3.50
C GLU A 42 -7.79 14.83 -3.50
N ARG A 43 -9.03 14.37 -3.61
CA ARG A 43 -9.30 12.93 -3.76
C ARG A 43 -8.75 12.43 -5.09
N VAL A 44 -8.25 11.21 -5.07
CA VAL A 44 -7.62 10.54 -6.20
C VAL A 44 -8.52 9.45 -6.79
N ASP A 45 -8.28 9.10 -8.04
CA ASP A 45 -8.97 8.01 -8.72
C ASP A 45 -8.36 6.65 -8.42
N PHE A 46 -7.06 6.63 -8.08
CA PHE A 46 -6.30 5.41 -7.87
C PHE A 46 -5.26 5.57 -6.77
N ILE A 47 -5.13 4.54 -5.92
CA ILE A 47 -4.07 4.41 -4.91
C ILE A 47 -3.26 3.17 -5.23
N HIS A 48 -1.94 3.34 -5.31
CA HIS A 48 -0.97 2.25 -5.38
C HIS A 48 -0.09 2.29 -4.12
N SER A 49 -0.14 1.24 -3.32
CA SER A 49 0.62 1.13 -2.06
C SER A 49 1.39 -0.18 -2.06
N MET A 50 2.72 -0.11 -2.02
CA MET A 50 3.58 -1.29 -1.99
C MET A 50 4.48 -1.25 -0.77
N GLU A 51 4.61 -2.40 -0.09
CA GLU A 51 5.56 -2.61 1.03
C GLU A 51 5.46 -1.54 2.13
N PHE A 52 4.23 -1.16 2.49
CA PHE A 52 3.99 -0.07 3.43
C PHE A 52 3.06 -0.46 4.59
N LEU A 53 1.90 -1.04 4.30
CA LEU A 53 0.80 -1.20 5.28
C LEU A 53 1.19 -1.99 6.53
N TYR A 54 2.06 -2.96 6.40
CA TYR A 54 2.50 -3.78 7.52
C TYR A 54 3.46 -3.07 8.49
N TYR A 55 4.03 -1.92 8.12
CA TYR A 55 4.80 -1.09 9.05
C TYR A 55 3.92 -0.32 10.04
N LEU A 56 2.64 -0.21 9.76
CA LEU A 56 1.68 0.50 10.62
C LEU A 56 1.24 -0.38 11.79
N LYS A 57 1.08 0.23 12.97
CA LYS A 57 0.49 -0.44 14.15
C LYS A 57 -0.99 -0.73 13.96
N ASP A 58 -1.67 0.09 13.17
CA ASP A 58 -3.08 -0.03 12.84
C ASP A 58 -3.31 0.12 11.33
N PRO A 59 -3.07 -0.97 10.55
CA PRO A 59 -3.31 -0.97 9.11
C PRO A 59 -4.79 -0.74 8.75
N GLN A 60 -5.72 -1.19 9.61
CA GLN A 60 -7.16 -1.01 9.40
C GLN A 60 -7.53 0.47 9.32
N SER A 61 -7.00 1.28 10.23
CA SER A 61 -7.25 2.72 10.23
C SER A 61 -6.75 3.38 8.94
N MET A 62 -5.60 2.95 8.42
CA MET A 62 -5.07 3.48 7.15
C MET A 62 -5.93 3.06 5.96
N LEU A 63 -6.39 1.81 5.91
CA LEU A 63 -7.31 1.34 4.87
C LEU A 63 -8.64 2.11 4.90
N ASN A 64 -9.19 2.37 6.09
CA ASN A 64 -10.37 3.21 6.26
C ASN A 64 -10.14 4.62 5.70
N MET A 65 -8.97 5.20 5.99
CA MET A 65 -8.60 6.53 5.50
C MET A 65 -8.46 6.56 3.97
N PHE A 66 -7.81 5.58 3.38
CA PHE A 66 -7.72 5.44 1.93
C PHE A 66 -9.10 5.40 1.27
N HIS A 67 -10.00 4.57 1.82
CA HIS A 67 -11.36 4.47 1.32
C HIS A 67 -12.17 5.76 1.53
N ASP A 68 -12.22 6.26 2.77
CA ASP A 68 -13.17 7.32 3.13
C ASP A 68 -12.73 8.71 2.68
N THR A 69 -11.42 8.99 2.75
CA THR A 69 -10.91 10.35 2.55
C THR A 69 -10.06 10.55 1.30
N TRP A 70 -9.32 9.53 0.85
CA TRP A 70 -8.41 9.68 -0.28
C TRP A 70 -9.07 9.36 -1.63
N LEU A 71 -9.85 8.27 -1.70
CA LEU A 71 -10.47 7.85 -2.95
C LEU A 71 -11.74 8.62 -3.29
N LYS A 72 -11.90 8.94 -4.57
CA LYS A 72 -13.19 9.33 -5.16
C LYS A 72 -14.13 8.13 -5.20
N SER A 73 -15.45 8.37 -5.31
CA SER A 73 -16.40 7.31 -5.66
C SER A 73 -16.02 6.68 -7.01
N GLY A 74 -16.08 5.37 -7.09
CA GLY A 74 -15.61 4.61 -8.26
C GLY A 74 -14.10 4.37 -8.31
N GLY A 75 -13.33 5.01 -7.42
CA GLY A 75 -11.89 4.86 -7.37
C GLY A 75 -11.43 3.48 -6.89
N MET A 76 -10.19 3.13 -7.18
CA MET A 76 -9.61 1.82 -6.94
C MET A 76 -8.34 1.92 -6.11
N MET A 77 -8.09 0.91 -5.29
CA MET A 77 -6.82 0.71 -4.59
C MET A 77 -6.20 -0.62 -4.99
N VAL A 78 -4.88 -0.61 -5.18
CA VAL A 78 -4.02 -1.78 -5.26
C VAL A 78 -2.94 -1.65 -4.21
N ALA A 79 -2.82 -2.64 -3.33
CA ALA A 79 -1.77 -2.68 -2.32
C ALA A 79 -1.07 -4.04 -2.34
N GLY A 80 0.24 -4.04 -2.13
CA GLY A 80 1.06 -5.24 -2.05
C GLY A 80 1.86 -5.29 -0.75
N VAL A 81 1.97 -6.47 -0.17
CA VAL A 81 2.75 -6.75 1.04
C VAL A 81 3.53 -8.06 0.90
N ASP A 82 4.80 -8.03 1.26
CA ASP A 82 5.63 -9.24 1.37
C ASP A 82 5.63 -9.80 2.79
N HIS A 83 5.43 -8.95 3.80
CA HIS A 83 5.29 -9.40 5.18
C HIS A 83 3.84 -9.77 5.48
N TYR A 84 3.55 -11.06 5.49
CA TYR A 84 2.25 -11.62 5.89
C TYR A 84 2.44 -13.05 6.42
N LEU A 85 1.45 -13.56 7.17
CA LEU A 85 1.58 -14.79 7.95
C LEU A 85 2.02 -16.00 7.12
N GLU A 86 1.51 -16.15 5.91
CA GLU A 86 1.78 -17.28 5.02
C GLU A 86 3.14 -17.16 4.28
N ASN A 87 3.81 -16.01 4.38
CA ASN A 87 5.21 -15.85 3.98
C ASN A 87 6.12 -16.07 5.20
N GLU A 88 6.38 -17.31 5.53
CA GLU A 88 7.13 -17.71 6.74
C GLU A 88 8.51 -17.04 6.80
N ASP A 89 9.20 -16.86 5.68
CA ASP A 89 10.51 -16.22 5.63
C ASP A 89 10.46 -14.76 6.12
N SER A 90 9.33 -14.08 5.95
CA SER A 90 9.15 -12.69 6.39
C SER A 90 8.94 -12.55 7.90
N LEU A 91 8.59 -13.63 8.61
CA LEU A 91 8.24 -13.55 10.04
C LEU A 91 9.45 -13.20 10.93
N SER A 92 10.66 -13.42 10.45
CA SER A 92 11.89 -13.00 11.13
C SER A 92 12.29 -11.54 10.89
N TRP A 93 11.67 -10.85 9.93
CA TRP A 93 12.07 -9.49 9.53
C TRP A 93 11.93 -8.44 10.63
N PRO A 94 10.85 -8.40 11.47
CA PRO A 94 10.74 -7.41 12.52
C PRO A 94 11.93 -7.43 13.47
N ASP A 95 12.36 -8.60 13.90
CA ASP A 95 13.50 -8.76 14.80
C ASP A 95 14.83 -8.50 14.08
N ALA A 96 14.99 -9.00 12.86
CA ALA A 96 16.22 -8.84 12.09
C ALA A 96 16.52 -7.39 11.70
N LEU A 97 15.48 -6.59 11.48
CA LEU A 97 15.58 -5.19 11.06
C LEU A 97 15.37 -4.20 12.22
N ASP A 98 15.02 -4.69 13.41
CA ASP A 98 14.67 -3.87 14.59
C ASP A 98 13.58 -2.82 14.26
N VAL A 99 12.54 -3.26 13.57
CA VAL A 99 11.40 -2.42 13.18
C VAL A 99 10.07 -3.10 13.53
N HIS A 100 9.07 -2.29 13.84
CA HIS A 100 7.71 -2.79 14.02
C HIS A 100 7.14 -3.27 12.67
N MET A 101 6.57 -4.48 12.67
CA MET A 101 5.73 -4.97 11.59
C MET A 101 4.48 -5.63 12.16
N THR A 102 3.32 -5.31 11.62
CA THR A 102 2.05 -5.95 11.95
C THR A 102 1.87 -7.16 11.04
N THR A 103 1.88 -8.35 11.63
CA THR A 103 1.71 -9.61 10.90
C THR A 103 0.22 -9.96 10.81
N MET A 104 -0.30 -9.99 9.60
CA MET A 104 -1.66 -10.41 9.30
C MET A 104 -1.66 -11.54 8.28
N SER A 105 -2.61 -12.47 8.40
CA SER A 105 -2.82 -13.49 7.37
C SER A 105 -3.47 -12.90 6.13
N GLU A 106 -3.42 -13.64 5.02
CA GLU A 106 -4.16 -13.29 3.80
C GLU A 106 -5.66 -13.07 4.09
N ALA A 107 -6.27 -13.95 4.91
CA ALA A 107 -7.66 -13.80 5.31
C ALA A 107 -7.91 -12.52 6.13
N GLN A 108 -7.01 -12.17 7.05
CA GLN A 108 -7.12 -10.94 7.84
C GLN A 108 -6.96 -9.69 6.97
N TRP A 109 -6.06 -9.69 5.99
CA TRP A 109 -5.94 -8.60 5.02
C TRP A 109 -7.21 -8.44 4.17
N HIS A 110 -7.81 -9.57 3.73
CA HIS A 110 -9.08 -9.55 3.00
C HIS A 110 -10.20 -8.93 3.84
N GLU A 111 -10.35 -9.39 5.10
CA GLU A 111 -11.35 -8.84 6.02
C GLU A 111 -11.11 -7.36 6.32
N ALA A 112 -9.85 -6.93 6.42
CA ALA A 112 -9.52 -5.52 6.64
C ALA A 112 -9.94 -4.65 5.44
N MET A 113 -9.78 -5.13 4.21
CA MET A 113 -10.27 -4.45 3.01
C MET A 113 -11.80 -4.32 3.01
N LEU A 114 -12.51 -5.40 3.32
CA LEU A 114 -13.98 -5.38 3.44
C LEU A 114 -14.41 -4.45 4.57
N GLY A 115 -13.76 -4.51 5.72
CA GLY A 115 -14.05 -3.67 6.89
C GLY A 115 -13.84 -2.18 6.62
N ALA A 116 -12.94 -1.82 5.73
CA ALA A 116 -12.74 -0.44 5.27
C ALA A 116 -13.83 0.06 4.30
N GLY A 117 -14.69 -0.84 3.79
CA GLY A 117 -15.77 -0.51 2.87
C GLY A 117 -15.47 -0.78 1.39
N PHE A 118 -14.30 -1.36 1.07
CA PHE A 118 -14.00 -1.74 -0.29
C PHE A 118 -14.93 -2.84 -0.79
N VAL A 119 -15.34 -2.74 -2.05
CA VAL A 119 -16.12 -3.75 -2.76
C VAL A 119 -15.27 -4.39 -3.87
N ASP A 120 -15.72 -5.52 -4.41
CA ASP A 120 -15.00 -6.28 -5.45
C ASP A 120 -13.57 -6.65 -5.01
N VAL A 121 -13.39 -6.94 -3.72
CA VAL A 121 -12.08 -7.24 -3.14
C VAL A 121 -11.52 -8.53 -3.73
N ARG A 122 -10.30 -8.46 -4.24
CA ARG A 122 -9.56 -9.58 -4.81
C ARG A 122 -8.18 -9.67 -4.19
N MET A 123 -7.75 -10.90 -3.94
CA MET A 123 -6.44 -11.22 -3.41
C MET A 123 -5.66 -12.04 -4.45
N HIS A 124 -4.42 -11.67 -4.70
CA HIS A 124 -3.53 -12.37 -5.62
C HIS A 124 -2.15 -12.53 -5.01
N ARG A 125 -1.45 -13.60 -5.36
CA ARG A 125 -0.02 -13.73 -5.10
C ARG A 125 0.72 -13.58 -6.41
N VAL A 126 1.60 -12.58 -6.50
CA VAL A 126 2.36 -12.28 -7.71
C VAL A 126 3.84 -12.55 -7.49
N GLY A 127 4.56 -12.88 -8.56
CA GLY A 127 6.00 -13.15 -8.48
C GLY A 127 6.35 -14.47 -7.79
N LEU A 128 5.43 -15.45 -7.76
CA LEU A 128 5.71 -16.78 -7.20
C LEU A 128 6.90 -17.42 -7.92
N LYS A 129 7.81 -18.00 -7.15
CA LYS A 129 8.96 -18.75 -7.64
C LYS A 129 9.44 -19.71 -6.55
N ASP A 130 10.37 -20.62 -6.89
CA ASP A 130 10.96 -21.51 -5.89
C ASP A 130 11.57 -20.70 -4.73
N GLY A 131 11.11 -21.00 -3.51
CA GLY A 131 11.53 -20.31 -2.29
C GLY A 131 10.88 -18.95 -2.04
N PHE A 132 9.88 -18.55 -2.83
CA PHE A 132 9.10 -17.33 -2.58
C PHE A 132 7.62 -17.53 -2.87
N VAL A 133 6.79 -17.35 -1.86
CA VAL A 133 5.34 -17.57 -1.92
C VAL A 133 4.58 -16.45 -2.63
N GLY A 134 5.28 -15.44 -3.11
CA GLY A 134 4.73 -14.29 -3.83
C GLY A 134 4.40 -13.10 -2.93
N THR A 135 4.37 -11.92 -3.53
CA THR A 135 3.81 -10.71 -2.92
C THR A 135 2.29 -10.85 -2.86
N LEU A 136 1.72 -10.67 -1.67
CA LEU A 136 0.27 -10.64 -1.51
C LEU A 136 -0.27 -9.30 -2.01
N VAL A 137 -1.03 -9.32 -3.09
CA VAL A 137 -1.64 -8.13 -3.70
C VAL A 137 -3.14 -8.11 -3.42
N MET A 138 -3.59 -7.00 -2.88
CA MET A 138 -4.99 -6.70 -2.57
C MET A 138 -5.51 -5.66 -3.54
N ILE A 139 -6.67 -5.90 -4.11
CA ILE A 139 -7.36 -4.96 -5.00
C ILE A 139 -8.75 -4.72 -4.45
N GLY A 140 -9.18 -3.47 -4.40
CA GLY A 140 -10.53 -3.10 -3.97
C GLY A 140 -11.01 -1.82 -4.63
N ARG A 141 -12.32 -1.67 -4.75
CA ARG A 141 -12.96 -0.51 -5.36
C ARG A 141 -13.84 0.20 -4.31
N LYS A 142 -13.86 1.52 -4.34
CA LYS A 142 -14.83 2.34 -3.63
C LYS A 142 -16.08 2.49 -4.48
N GLN A 143 -17.26 2.23 -3.91
CA GLN A 143 -18.55 2.52 -4.54
C GLN A 143 -18.80 4.02 -4.71
#